data_be81fa069109768a1a531a2848f8e2bd
#
_entry.id   be81fa069109768a1a531a2848f8e2bd
#
_cell.length_a   1.000
_cell.length_b   1.000
_cell.length_c   1.000
_cell.angle_alpha   90.00
_cell.angle_beta   90.00
_cell.angle_gamma   90.00
#
_symmetry.space_group_name_H-M   'P 1'
#
loop_
_entity.id
_entity.type
_entity.pdbx_description
1 polymer ?
#
loop_
_entity_poly.entity_id
_entity_poly.type
_entity_poly.pdbx_seq_one_letter_code
_entity_poly.pdbx_strand_id
1 'polypeptide(L)'
;RVILLMDVGGSMDPYAHTVSQLFSAAKRASNIRELKTYYFHNCVYGRIYETERFTEPTGVRELIAQCGPEYKLVMVGDASMHPAELLGAGDWEYYSTGKQGEALAGLQWMALLADHFKRSVWLNPDPPTYWRGGTAEQLGKVFSMHQLTLDGLSDAIRHLSKGDPTRKS
;
A
#
# COMPACT_ATOMS: atom_id res chain seq x y z
N ARG A 1 -13.58 -3.89 -6.81
CA ARG A 1 -12.35 -4.68 -6.69
C ARG A 1 -11.30 -3.85 -5.99
N VAL A 2 -10.72 -4.38 -4.93
CA VAL A 2 -9.74 -3.69 -4.09
C VAL A 2 -8.49 -4.55 -3.91
N ILE A 3 -7.34 -3.92 -3.99
CA ILE A 3 -6.05 -4.49 -3.59
C ILE A 3 -5.62 -3.79 -2.31
N LEU A 4 -5.32 -4.58 -1.29
CA LEU A 4 -4.79 -4.11 -0.01
C LEU A 4 -3.34 -4.55 0.11
N LEU A 5 -2.45 -3.59 0.27
CA LEU A 5 -1.02 -3.80 0.52
C LEU A 5 -0.70 -3.32 1.93
N MET A 6 -0.31 -4.25 2.80
CA MET A 6 -0.07 -3.98 4.22
C MET A 6 1.41 -4.11 4.58
N ASP A 7 1.94 -3.06 5.18
CA ASP A 7 3.21 -3.13 5.88
C ASP A 7 3.04 -3.93 7.17
N VAL A 8 3.84 -4.96 7.35
CA VAL A 8 3.80 -5.84 8.50
C VAL A 8 5.17 -6.00 9.13
N GLY A 9 5.17 -6.26 10.43
CA GLY A 9 6.37 -6.40 11.25
C GLY A 9 6.87 -5.08 11.82
N GLY A 10 7.76 -5.15 12.80
CA GLY A 10 8.35 -4.00 13.45
C GLY A 10 7.32 -3.03 14.05
N SER A 11 7.38 -1.77 13.66
CA SER A 11 6.49 -0.71 14.16
C SER A 11 5.01 -0.91 13.84
N MET A 12 4.67 -1.75 12.87
CA MET A 12 3.29 -2.03 12.49
C MET A 12 2.61 -3.14 13.31
N ASP A 13 3.35 -3.93 14.09
CA ASP A 13 2.80 -5.03 14.89
C ASP A 13 1.63 -4.62 15.80
N PRO A 14 1.66 -3.47 16.50
CA PRO A 14 0.55 -3.03 17.35
C PRO A 14 -0.74 -2.76 16.57
N TYR A 15 -0.68 -2.53 15.27
CA TYR A 15 -1.81 -2.13 14.44
C TYR A 15 -2.45 -3.28 13.66
N ALA A 16 -1.86 -4.47 13.66
CA ALA A 16 -2.34 -5.61 12.88
C ALA A 16 -3.82 -5.94 13.16
N HIS A 17 -4.22 -5.95 14.43
CA HIS A 17 -5.60 -6.19 14.83
C HIS A 17 -6.55 -5.09 14.38
N THR A 18 -6.17 -3.82 14.56
CA THR A 18 -6.96 -2.66 14.11
C THR A 18 -7.19 -2.70 12.59
N VAL A 19 -6.16 -2.99 11.82
CA VAL A 19 -6.26 -3.15 10.36
C VAL A 19 -7.26 -4.24 10.00
N SER A 20 -7.13 -5.41 10.61
CA SER A 20 -8.04 -6.54 10.38
C SER A 20 -9.50 -6.18 10.69
N GLN A 21 -9.75 -5.52 11.80
CA GLN A 21 -11.11 -5.09 12.19
C GLN A 21 -11.68 -4.06 11.22
N LEU A 22 -10.92 -3.04 10.85
CA LEU A 22 -11.35 -1.97 9.94
C LEU A 22 -11.71 -2.53 8.56
N PHE A 23 -10.88 -3.42 8.02
CA PHE A 23 -11.14 -4.00 6.71
C PHE A 23 -12.26 -5.03 6.72
N SER A 24 -12.43 -5.77 7.79
CA SER A 24 -13.60 -6.66 7.97
C SER A 24 -14.90 -5.85 8.02
N ALA A 25 -14.90 -4.72 8.71
CA ALA A 25 -16.03 -3.81 8.75
C ALA A 25 -16.30 -3.16 7.38
N ALA A 26 -15.27 -2.70 6.70
CA ALA A 26 -15.36 -2.11 5.37
C ALA A 26 -15.89 -3.09 4.33
N LYS A 27 -15.47 -4.34 4.38
CA LYS A 27 -15.94 -5.40 3.50
C LYS A 27 -17.44 -5.68 3.68
N ARG A 28 -17.92 -5.61 4.92
CA ARG A 28 -19.37 -5.80 5.22
C ARG A 28 -20.22 -4.59 4.83
N ALA A 29 -19.68 -3.37 5.02
CA ALA A 29 -20.42 -2.13 4.79
C ALA A 29 -20.38 -1.64 3.34
N SER A 30 -19.45 -2.14 2.53
CA SER A 30 -19.22 -1.72 1.15
C SER A 30 -19.44 -2.88 0.19
N ASN A 31 -19.88 -2.57 -1.03
CA ASN A 31 -19.99 -3.56 -2.11
C ASN A 31 -18.60 -3.96 -2.66
N ILE A 32 -17.69 -4.38 -1.78
CA ILE A 32 -16.40 -4.93 -2.19
C ILE A 32 -16.63 -6.34 -2.71
N ARG A 33 -16.59 -6.50 -4.03
CA ARG A 33 -16.80 -7.79 -4.69
C ARG A 33 -15.58 -8.71 -4.62
N GLU A 34 -14.41 -8.10 -4.59
CA GLU A 34 -13.12 -8.79 -4.57
C GLU A 34 -12.13 -7.98 -3.74
N LEU A 35 -11.46 -8.64 -2.82
CA LEU A 35 -10.39 -8.07 -2.00
C LEU A 35 -9.18 -8.99 -2.10
N LYS A 36 -8.11 -8.50 -2.72
CA LYS A 36 -6.81 -9.15 -2.75
C LYS A 36 -5.92 -8.50 -1.71
N THR A 37 -5.32 -9.28 -0.84
CA THR A 37 -4.42 -8.79 0.22
C THR A 37 -3.01 -9.30 -0.01
N TYR A 38 -2.06 -8.37 0.07
CA TYR A 38 -0.63 -8.65 -0.01
C TYR A 38 0.11 -7.92 1.10
N TYR A 39 1.34 -8.34 1.34
CA TYR A 39 2.16 -7.86 2.44
C TYR A 39 3.54 -7.41 1.95
N PHE A 40 4.09 -6.42 2.64
CA PHE A 40 5.46 -5.95 2.45
C PHE A 40 6.05 -5.52 3.79
N HIS A 41 7.33 -5.22 3.84
CA HIS A 41 8.00 -4.68 5.02
C HIS A 41 8.70 -3.38 4.67
N ASN A 42 8.33 -2.30 5.35
CA ASN A 42 8.79 -0.93 5.19
C ASN A 42 8.58 -0.36 3.79
N CYS A 43 9.11 -0.98 2.75
CA CYS A 43 9.02 -0.52 1.38
C CYS A 43 8.83 -1.69 0.40
N VAL A 44 8.43 -1.36 -0.82
CA VAL A 44 8.26 -2.34 -1.91
C VAL A 44 9.45 -2.23 -2.87
N TYR A 45 10.05 -3.38 -3.22
CA TYR A 45 11.20 -3.49 -4.11
C TYR A 45 10.96 -4.52 -5.21
N GLY A 46 9.90 -4.33 -5.97
CA GLY A 46 9.59 -5.17 -7.11
C GLY A 46 8.77 -6.42 -6.81
N ARG A 47 8.58 -6.76 -5.54
CA ARG A 47 7.72 -7.88 -5.14
C ARG A 47 6.94 -7.57 -3.87
N ILE A 48 5.83 -8.25 -3.73
CA ILE A 48 4.95 -8.29 -2.57
C ILE A 48 4.68 -9.76 -2.24
N TYR A 49 4.07 -10.02 -1.12
CA TYR A 49 3.89 -11.39 -0.63
C TYR A 49 2.43 -11.68 -0.29
N GLU A 50 1.99 -12.91 -0.51
CA GLU A 50 0.62 -13.34 -0.19
C GLU A 50 0.42 -13.65 1.29
N THR A 51 1.52 -13.80 2.05
CA THR A 51 1.48 -14.08 3.50
C THR A 51 2.28 -13.08 4.30
N GLU A 52 1.89 -12.88 5.57
CA GLU A 52 2.61 -12.04 6.54
C GLU A 52 4.03 -12.53 6.87
N ARG A 53 4.35 -13.77 6.52
CA ARG A 53 5.67 -14.37 6.69
C ARG A 53 6.57 -14.18 5.49
N PHE A 54 6.14 -13.34 4.54
CA PHE A 54 6.89 -13.08 3.30
C PHE A 54 7.16 -14.35 2.49
N THR A 55 6.17 -15.21 2.41
CA THR A 55 6.15 -16.37 1.53
C THR A 55 5.20 -16.10 0.35
N GLU A 56 5.32 -16.91 -0.70
CA GLU A 56 4.50 -16.79 -1.90
C GLU A 56 4.62 -15.39 -2.54
N PRO A 57 5.82 -15.06 -3.10
CA PRO A 57 6.07 -13.76 -3.69
C PRO A 57 5.28 -13.58 -5.00
N THR A 58 4.77 -12.36 -5.19
CA THR A 58 4.19 -11.89 -6.45
C THR A 58 4.97 -10.67 -6.90
N GLY A 59 5.43 -10.67 -8.15
CA GLY A 59 6.10 -9.51 -8.73
C GLY A 59 5.13 -8.32 -8.87
N VAL A 60 5.60 -7.11 -8.63
CA VAL A 60 4.78 -5.90 -8.83
C VAL A 60 4.34 -5.79 -10.30
N ARG A 61 5.22 -6.08 -11.25
CA ARG A 61 4.87 -6.08 -12.68
C ARG A 61 3.86 -7.17 -13.04
N GLU A 62 3.93 -8.31 -12.39
CA GLU A 62 2.95 -9.38 -12.52
C GLU A 62 1.58 -8.94 -11.98
N LEU A 63 1.55 -8.31 -10.80
CA LEU A 63 0.32 -7.74 -10.24
C LEU A 63 -0.32 -6.74 -11.20
N ILE A 64 0.46 -5.82 -11.74
CA ILE A 64 0.01 -4.82 -12.72
C ILE A 64 -0.54 -5.48 -14.00
N ALA A 65 0.08 -6.55 -14.45
CA ALA A 65 -0.38 -7.30 -15.62
C ALA A 65 -1.69 -8.05 -15.38
N GLN A 66 -1.88 -8.57 -14.16
CA GLN A 66 -3.07 -9.34 -13.79
C GLN A 66 -4.25 -8.48 -13.34
N CYS A 67 -3.98 -7.32 -12.75
CA CYS A 67 -4.98 -6.41 -12.20
C CYS A 67 -4.95 -5.09 -12.97
N GLY A 68 -6.00 -4.79 -13.70
CA GLY A 68 -6.12 -3.57 -14.48
C GLY A 68 -6.34 -2.32 -13.62
N PRO A 69 -6.33 -1.14 -14.25
CA PRO A 69 -6.46 0.15 -13.55
C PRO A 69 -7.83 0.38 -12.89
N GLU A 70 -8.80 -0.49 -13.14
CA GLU A 70 -10.11 -0.47 -12.48
C GLU A 70 -10.06 -0.92 -11.00
N TYR A 71 -8.99 -1.60 -10.61
CA TYR A 71 -8.76 -1.93 -9.20
C TYR A 71 -8.43 -0.68 -8.40
N LYS A 72 -8.94 -0.60 -7.19
CA LYS A 72 -8.59 0.41 -6.19
C LYS A 72 -7.48 -0.14 -5.31
N LEU A 73 -6.44 0.67 -5.08
CA LEU A 73 -5.30 0.29 -4.26
C LEU A 73 -5.35 0.99 -2.90
N VAL A 74 -5.25 0.22 -1.84
CA VAL A 74 -5.13 0.72 -0.47
C VAL A 74 -3.79 0.24 0.10
N MET A 75 -2.92 1.19 0.38
CA MET A 75 -1.67 0.97 1.11
C MET A 75 -1.90 1.19 2.59
N VAL A 76 -1.33 0.37 3.45
CA VAL A 76 -1.40 0.52 4.91
C VAL A 76 0.00 0.43 5.49
N GLY A 77 0.41 1.44 6.23
CA GLY A 77 1.72 1.48 6.87
C GLY A 77 2.00 2.84 7.50
N ASP A 78 3.01 2.90 8.38
CA ASP A 78 3.43 4.16 9.00
C ASP A 78 4.24 5.07 8.06
N ALA A 79 4.66 4.57 6.92
CA ALA A 79 5.45 5.29 5.93
C ALA A 79 6.77 5.84 6.50
N SER A 80 7.24 5.26 7.60
CA SER A 80 8.43 5.68 8.32
C SER A 80 9.54 4.65 8.16
N MET A 81 10.57 5.03 7.45
CA MET A 81 11.74 4.19 7.17
C MET A 81 12.97 5.04 7.05
N HIS A 82 14.14 4.41 7.05
CA HIS A 82 15.37 5.12 6.73
C HIS A 82 15.28 5.67 5.30
N PRO A 83 15.72 6.92 5.04
CA PRO A 83 15.65 7.49 3.69
C PRO A 83 16.30 6.63 2.59
N ALA A 84 17.37 5.89 2.93
CA ALA A 84 18.01 4.97 2.00
C ALA A 84 17.12 3.78 1.59
N GLU A 85 16.17 3.38 2.43
CA GLU A 85 15.19 2.33 2.10
C GLU A 85 14.21 2.81 1.03
N LEU A 86 13.82 4.07 1.07
CA LEU A 86 12.89 4.63 0.10
C LEU A 86 13.58 5.10 -1.19
N LEU A 87 14.73 5.77 -1.05
CA LEU A 87 15.44 6.41 -2.16
C LEU A 87 16.51 5.53 -2.82
N GLY A 88 16.92 4.44 -2.14
CA GLY A 88 17.85 3.46 -2.67
C GLY A 88 17.14 2.32 -3.39
N ALA A 89 17.86 1.68 -4.32
CA ALA A 89 17.49 0.37 -4.83
C ALA A 89 17.76 -0.66 -3.74
N GLY A 90 16.71 -1.41 -3.35
CA GLY A 90 16.88 -2.44 -2.32
C GLY A 90 17.79 -3.58 -2.82
N ASP A 91 18.90 -3.79 -2.17
CA ASP A 91 19.80 -4.90 -2.49
C ASP A 91 19.26 -6.28 -2.07
N TRP A 92 18.07 -6.30 -1.49
CA TRP A 92 17.46 -7.50 -0.93
C TRP A 92 17.27 -8.63 -1.94
N GLU A 93 17.00 -8.31 -3.19
CA GLU A 93 16.84 -9.33 -4.23
C GLU A 93 18.16 -10.03 -4.56
N TYR A 94 19.26 -9.31 -4.51
CA TYR A 94 20.59 -9.87 -4.77
C TYR A 94 20.98 -10.89 -3.70
N TYR A 95 20.73 -10.59 -2.43
CA TYR A 95 21.09 -11.46 -1.32
C TYR A 95 20.15 -12.66 -1.12
N SER A 96 18.87 -12.53 -1.50
CA SER A 96 17.90 -13.59 -1.27
C SER A 96 17.73 -14.57 -2.42
N THR A 97 18.00 -14.16 -3.66
CA THR A 97 17.73 -14.98 -4.86
C THR A 97 18.94 -15.15 -5.79
N GLY A 98 20.02 -14.41 -5.57
CA GLY A 98 21.19 -14.38 -6.49
C GLY A 98 20.84 -13.83 -7.89
N LYS A 99 19.64 -13.31 -8.11
CA LYS A 99 19.22 -12.68 -9.35
C LYS A 99 19.25 -11.17 -9.17
N GLN A 100 19.90 -10.49 -10.08
CA GLN A 100 19.88 -9.05 -10.15
C GLN A 100 18.47 -8.61 -10.56
N GLY A 101 17.69 -8.06 -9.63
CA GLY A 101 16.40 -7.46 -9.91
C GLY A 101 16.55 -6.13 -10.66
N GLU A 102 15.45 -5.52 -11.05
CA GLU A 102 15.46 -4.17 -11.63
C GLU A 102 15.98 -3.18 -10.58
N ALA A 103 16.96 -2.35 -10.95
CA ALA A 103 17.60 -1.38 -10.07
C ALA A 103 16.74 -0.12 -9.86
N LEU A 104 15.46 -0.30 -9.51
CA LEU A 104 14.56 0.81 -9.18
C LEU A 104 14.59 1.08 -7.68
N ALA A 105 14.57 2.36 -7.32
CA ALA A 105 14.40 2.77 -5.94
C ALA A 105 13.00 2.39 -5.40
N GLY A 106 12.87 2.22 -4.09
CA GLY A 106 11.58 1.93 -3.46
C GLY A 106 10.50 2.94 -3.84
N LEU A 107 10.84 4.24 -3.86
CA LEU A 107 9.92 5.31 -4.28
C LEU A 107 9.45 5.14 -5.74
N GLN A 108 10.32 4.66 -6.62
CA GLN A 108 9.95 4.40 -8.02
C GLN A 108 8.96 3.23 -8.14
N TRP A 109 9.13 2.17 -7.35
CA TRP A 109 8.16 1.08 -7.27
C TRP A 109 6.80 1.55 -6.73
N MET A 110 6.80 2.41 -5.70
CA MET A 110 5.59 3.02 -5.17
C MET A 110 4.91 3.91 -6.20
N ALA A 111 5.66 4.73 -6.93
CA ALA A 111 5.14 5.57 -8.01
C ALA A 111 4.56 4.72 -9.15
N LEU A 112 5.17 3.61 -9.50
CA LEU A 112 4.66 2.69 -10.51
C LEU A 112 3.30 2.12 -10.13
N LEU A 113 3.12 1.73 -8.87
CA LEU A 113 1.83 1.29 -8.34
C LEU A 113 0.77 2.39 -8.42
N ALA A 114 1.09 3.61 -7.96
CA ALA A 114 0.17 4.73 -7.98
C ALA A 114 -0.20 5.19 -9.40
N ASP A 115 0.74 5.10 -10.34
CA ASP A 115 0.51 5.44 -11.74
C ASP A 115 -0.42 4.44 -12.43
N HIS A 116 -0.30 3.17 -12.11
CA HIS A 116 -1.17 2.13 -12.66
C HIS A 116 -2.55 2.15 -12.03
N PHE A 117 -2.60 2.14 -10.69
CA PHE A 117 -3.85 2.19 -9.93
C PHE A 117 -4.22 3.64 -9.61
N LYS A 118 -4.86 4.32 -10.54
CA LYS A 118 -5.21 5.75 -10.42
C LYS A 118 -6.05 6.10 -9.19
N ARG A 119 -6.79 5.13 -8.68
CA ARG A 119 -7.54 5.23 -7.43
C ARG A 119 -6.75 4.52 -6.34
N SER A 120 -5.87 5.27 -5.70
CA SER A 120 -5.00 4.76 -4.65
C SER A 120 -4.97 5.70 -3.45
N VAL A 121 -4.86 5.13 -2.27
CA VAL A 121 -4.74 5.84 -0.99
C VAL A 121 -3.73 5.15 -0.10
N TRP A 122 -3.22 5.89 0.88
CA TRP A 122 -2.38 5.38 1.96
C TRP A 122 -3.06 5.64 3.31
N LEU A 123 -3.25 4.58 4.11
CA LEU A 123 -3.74 4.66 5.48
C LEU A 123 -2.57 4.54 6.45
N ASN A 124 -2.34 5.60 7.23
CA ASN A 124 -1.22 5.72 8.15
C ASN A 124 -1.73 5.70 9.60
N PRO A 125 -1.21 4.80 10.47
CA PRO A 125 -1.61 4.73 11.88
C PRO A 125 -1.13 5.92 12.70
N ASP A 126 -0.04 6.60 12.28
CA ASP A 126 0.47 7.77 12.97
C ASP A 126 -0.41 9.00 12.74
N PRO A 127 -0.51 9.90 13.73
CA PRO A 127 -1.22 11.17 13.55
C PRO A 127 -0.61 12.01 12.41
N PRO A 128 -1.42 12.82 11.70
CA PRO A 128 -0.95 13.64 10.57
C PRO A 128 0.22 14.59 10.89
N THR A 129 0.39 14.96 12.14
CA THR A 129 1.52 15.79 12.58
C THR A 129 2.88 15.12 12.38
N TYR A 130 2.92 13.79 12.34
CA TYR A 130 4.13 13.00 12.09
C TYR A 130 4.42 12.76 10.61
N TRP A 131 3.52 13.16 9.71
CA TRP A 131 3.71 12.96 8.26
C TRP A 131 4.57 14.06 7.61
N ARG A 132 4.96 15.06 8.36
CA ARG A 132 5.80 16.18 7.89
C ARG A 132 7.27 15.84 8.06
N GLY A 133 8.01 16.07 6.99
CA GLY A 133 9.42 15.69 6.92
C GLY A 133 9.62 14.17 6.76
N GLY A 134 10.75 13.76 6.26
CA GLY A 134 11.11 12.36 6.10
C GLY A 134 10.33 11.62 5.01
N THR A 135 10.26 10.30 5.16
CA THR A 135 9.72 9.39 4.14
C THR A 135 8.19 9.45 4.02
N ALA A 136 7.48 9.72 5.10
CA ALA A 136 6.03 9.88 5.06
C ALA A 136 5.60 11.06 4.17
N GLU A 137 6.31 12.17 4.22
CA GLU A 137 6.05 13.32 3.34
C GLU A 137 6.31 12.97 1.86
N GLN A 138 7.36 12.23 1.58
CA GLN A 138 7.67 11.76 0.23
C GLN A 138 6.55 10.87 -0.32
N LEU A 139 6.09 9.91 0.48
CA LEU A 139 5.00 9.02 0.09
C LEU A 139 3.64 9.74 0.00
N GLY A 140 3.43 10.78 0.79
CA GLY A 140 2.25 11.64 0.71
C GLY A 140 2.15 12.44 -0.60
N LYS A 141 3.25 12.58 -1.35
CA LYS A 141 3.25 13.15 -2.71
C LYS A 141 2.85 12.13 -3.78
N VAL A 142 2.97 10.85 -3.47
CA VAL A 142 2.64 9.75 -4.39
C VAL A 142 1.23 9.25 -4.16
N PHE A 143 0.82 9.11 -2.90
CA PHE A 143 -0.50 8.63 -2.50
C PHE A 143 -1.25 9.70 -1.71
N SER A 144 -2.57 9.74 -1.83
CA SER A 144 -3.42 10.48 -0.89
C SER A 144 -3.37 9.79 0.47
N MET A 145 -2.81 10.46 1.48
CA MET A 145 -2.59 9.89 2.81
C MET A 145 -3.73 10.24 3.76
N HIS A 146 -4.26 9.24 4.44
CA HIS A 146 -5.34 9.34 5.42
C HIS A 146 -4.94 8.61 6.69
N GLN A 147 -5.48 9.04 7.83
CA GLN A 147 -5.20 8.37 9.10
C GLN A 147 -5.93 7.02 9.17
N LEU A 148 -5.29 6.02 9.77
CA LEU A 148 -5.86 4.69 10.00
C LEU A 148 -6.86 4.75 11.18
N THR A 149 -8.02 5.33 10.95
CA THR A 149 -9.17 5.48 11.86
C THR A 149 -10.43 5.24 11.06
N LEU A 150 -11.59 5.13 11.72
CA LEU A 150 -12.88 5.04 11.02
C LEU A 150 -13.14 6.26 10.13
N ASP A 151 -12.86 7.45 10.62
CA ASP A 151 -13.02 8.69 9.85
C ASP A 151 -12.05 8.76 8.68
N GLY A 152 -10.79 8.41 8.90
CA GLY A 152 -9.77 8.34 7.85
C GLY A 152 -10.10 7.30 6.78
N LEU A 153 -10.63 6.14 7.17
CA LEU A 153 -11.09 5.12 6.23
C LEU A 153 -12.29 5.61 5.42
N SER A 154 -13.24 6.30 6.04
CA SER A 154 -14.37 6.91 5.35
C SER A 154 -13.93 7.95 4.31
N ASP A 155 -12.99 8.80 4.67
CA ASP A 155 -12.39 9.79 3.76
C ASP A 155 -11.64 9.12 2.60
N ALA A 156 -10.89 8.06 2.89
CA ALA A 156 -10.17 7.27 1.89
C ALA A 156 -11.14 6.59 0.90
N ILE A 157 -12.21 5.97 1.39
CA ILE A 157 -13.25 5.36 0.53
C ILE A 157 -13.90 6.43 -0.36
N ARG A 158 -14.18 7.60 0.18
CA ARG A 158 -14.74 8.72 -0.58
C ARG A 158 -13.79 9.19 -1.67
N HIS A 159 -12.50 9.26 -1.39
CA HIS A 159 -11.46 9.57 -2.36
C HIS A 159 -11.40 8.52 -3.48
N LEU A 160 -11.41 7.24 -3.12
CA LEU A 160 -11.37 6.12 -4.08
C LEU A 160 -12.63 6.06 -4.97
N SER A 161 -13.73 6.63 -4.53
CA SER A 161 -15.01 6.61 -5.24
C SER A 161 -15.21 7.82 -6.15
N LYS A 162 -14.34 8.82 -6.13
CA LYS A 162 -14.41 9.97 -7.03
C LYS A 162 -14.26 9.52 -8.49
N GLY A 163 -15.22 9.92 -9.32
CA GLY A 163 -15.25 9.54 -10.73
C GLY A 163 -15.80 8.13 -11.02
N ASP A 164 -16.43 7.48 -10.05
CA ASP A 164 -17.14 6.22 -10.26
C ASP A 164 -18.47 6.50 -10.97
N PRO A 165 -18.71 5.96 -12.21
CA PRO A 165 -19.90 6.26 -12.98
C PRO A 165 -21.21 5.77 -12.35
N THR A 166 -21.14 4.93 -11.33
CA THR A 166 -22.31 4.41 -10.60
C THR A 166 -22.83 5.34 -9.49
N ARG A 167 -22.13 6.45 -9.22
CA ARG A 167 -22.54 7.45 -8.24
C ARG A 167 -23.21 8.67 -8.92
N LYS A 168 -24.31 8.43 -9.66
CA LYS A 168 -25.29 9.49 -9.90
C LYS A 168 -26.14 9.60 -8.65
N SER A 169 -25.98 10.72 -7.96
CA SER A 169 -26.83 11.19 -6.86
C SER A 169 -28.30 11.12 -7.21
#